data_c03eb0bbcca78e16364ac66fd168b47b
#
_entry.id   c03eb0bbcca78e16364ac66fd168b47b
#
_cell.length_a   1.000
_cell.length_b   1.000
_cell.length_c   1.000
_cell.angle_alpha   90.00
_cell.angle_beta   90.00
_cell.angle_gamma   90.00
#
_symmetry.space_group_name_H-M   'P 1'
#
loop_
_entity.id
_entity.type
_entity.pdbx_description
1 polymer ?
#
loop_
_entity_poly.entity_id
_entity_poly.type
_entity_poly.pdbx_seq_one_letter_code
_entity_poly.pdbx_strand_id
1 'polypeptide(L)'
;MTNSIDTKKIPKHIAITMDGNGRWAKEKGKSRMFGHNNGVKAVRDTVEGAVEYGIQYLTLFAFSTENWKRPKMEIDALMSLLVSSIHDETKTLIKNNIRLKVIGNILQLPKKCQKKLDECMLLTKDNTRMTLTLALSYSGKWELLNAIKNIIKDKRTEKEISEELFQQYLTTKRS
;
A
#
# COMPACT_ATOMS: atom_id res chain seq x y z
N MET A 1 -22.23 26.00 -0.93
CA MET A 1 -22.60 25.22 -2.13
C MET A 1 -21.87 23.88 -2.01
N THR A 2 -22.58 22.83 -1.60
CA THR A 2 -22.04 21.47 -1.63
C THR A 2 -22.05 21.03 -3.10
N ASN A 3 -20.89 21.06 -3.76
CA ASN A 3 -20.74 20.43 -5.06
C ASN A 3 -21.05 18.96 -4.88
N SER A 4 -22.22 18.51 -5.33
CA SER A 4 -22.56 17.11 -5.36
C SER A 4 -21.60 16.40 -6.34
N ILE A 5 -20.86 15.41 -5.84
CA ILE A 5 -19.97 14.62 -6.67
C ILE A 5 -20.82 13.83 -7.67
N ASP A 6 -20.51 13.99 -8.98
CA ASP A 6 -21.15 13.20 -10.03
C ASP A 6 -20.62 11.75 -9.95
N THR A 7 -21.44 10.87 -9.37
CA THR A 7 -21.06 9.46 -9.15
C THR A 7 -20.78 8.69 -10.45
N LYS A 8 -21.26 9.17 -11.61
CA LYS A 8 -20.97 8.56 -12.92
C LYS A 8 -19.55 8.84 -13.42
N LYS A 9 -18.86 9.82 -12.83
CA LYS A 9 -17.49 10.22 -13.19
C LYS A 9 -16.42 9.77 -12.18
N ILE A 10 -16.81 8.99 -11.18
CA ILE A 10 -15.88 8.49 -10.18
C ILE A 10 -14.95 7.44 -10.84
N PRO A 11 -13.62 7.56 -10.68
CA PRO A 11 -12.68 6.58 -11.21
C PRO A 11 -12.83 5.24 -10.48
N LYS A 12 -12.59 4.15 -11.17
CA LYS A 12 -12.61 2.81 -10.54
C LYS A 12 -11.41 2.57 -9.64
N HIS A 13 -10.28 3.21 -9.93
CA HIS A 13 -9.02 3.06 -9.19
C HIS A 13 -8.46 4.44 -8.81
N ILE A 14 -8.12 4.58 -7.54
CA ILE A 14 -7.41 5.74 -7.00
C ILE A 14 -6.10 5.27 -6.37
N ALA A 15 -5.01 5.93 -6.72
CA ALA A 15 -3.71 5.73 -6.07
C ALA A 15 -3.31 7.02 -5.33
N ILE A 16 -2.90 6.88 -4.06
CA ILE A 16 -2.56 8.02 -3.20
C ILE A 16 -1.14 7.86 -2.67
N THR A 17 -0.33 8.88 -2.89
CA THR A 17 0.97 9.02 -2.22
C THR A 17 0.77 9.76 -0.90
N MET A 18 1.10 9.08 0.19
CA MET A 18 0.97 9.62 1.55
C MET A 18 2.27 10.31 1.96
N ASP A 19 2.37 11.60 1.68
CA ASP A 19 3.55 12.41 2.03
C ASP A 19 3.15 13.63 2.87
N GLY A 20 4.13 14.21 3.56
CA GLY A 20 3.96 15.45 4.31
C GLY A 20 3.64 15.29 5.79
N ASN A 21 3.25 14.11 6.28
CA ASN A 21 2.86 13.89 7.69
C ASN A 21 3.94 14.36 8.70
N GLY A 22 5.21 14.09 8.41
CA GLY A 22 6.32 14.52 9.27
C GLY A 22 6.57 16.03 9.23
N ARG A 23 6.39 16.67 8.06
CA ARG A 23 6.50 18.14 7.91
C ARG A 23 5.37 18.85 8.63
N TRP A 24 4.13 18.40 8.39
CA TRP A 24 2.95 18.91 9.08
C TRP A 24 3.07 18.83 10.61
N ALA A 25 3.56 17.72 11.16
CA ALA A 25 3.77 17.60 12.60
C ALA A 25 4.83 18.58 13.11
N LYS A 26 5.93 18.77 12.37
CA LYS A 26 7.00 19.72 12.72
C LYS A 26 6.49 21.16 12.74
N GLU A 27 5.67 21.58 11.77
CA GLU A 27 5.01 22.90 11.74
C GLU A 27 4.12 23.14 12.98
N LYS A 28 3.58 22.08 13.55
CA LYS A 28 2.81 22.11 14.82
C LYS A 28 3.67 21.95 16.07
N GLY A 29 5.00 21.99 15.97
CA GLY A 29 5.91 21.77 17.10
C GLY A 29 5.88 20.35 17.66
N LYS A 30 5.40 19.35 16.87
CA LYS A 30 5.26 17.97 17.27
C LYS A 30 6.30 17.07 16.61
N SER A 31 6.50 15.87 17.18
CA SER A 31 7.41 14.86 16.62
C SER A 31 6.92 14.32 15.27
N ARG A 32 7.83 13.80 14.44
CA ARG A 32 7.45 13.14 13.18
C ARG A 32 6.50 11.96 13.42
N MET A 33 6.68 11.23 14.51
CA MET A 33 5.80 10.11 14.90
C MET A 33 4.37 10.56 15.20
N PHE A 34 4.19 11.73 15.80
CA PHE A 34 2.86 12.32 15.96
C PHE A 34 2.18 12.50 14.60
N GLY A 35 2.91 12.95 13.57
CA GLY A 35 2.39 13.07 12.21
C GLY A 35 2.00 11.72 11.60
N HIS A 36 2.83 10.69 11.77
CA HIS A 36 2.54 9.35 11.26
C HIS A 36 1.32 8.71 11.95
N ASN A 37 1.17 8.88 13.26
CA ASN A 37 -0.01 8.41 13.97
C ASN A 37 -1.31 9.09 13.50
N ASN A 38 -1.27 10.40 13.24
CA ASN A 38 -2.41 11.11 12.64
C ASN A 38 -2.67 10.68 11.19
N GLY A 39 -1.61 10.30 10.46
CA GLY A 39 -1.74 9.73 9.11
C GLY A 39 -2.56 8.44 9.09
N VAL A 40 -2.52 7.61 10.13
CA VAL A 40 -3.35 6.39 10.23
C VAL A 40 -4.84 6.73 10.23
N LYS A 41 -5.24 7.80 10.96
CA LYS A 41 -6.63 8.27 10.93
C LYS A 41 -7.05 8.72 9.53
N ALA A 42 -6.20 9.52 8.87
CA ALA A 42 -6.48 9.97 7.50
C ALA A 42 -6.59 8.79 6.51
N VAL A 43 -5.80 7.73 6.71
CA VAL A 43 -5.92 6.48 5.93
C VAL A 43 -7.29 5.84 6.15
N ARG A 44 -7.74 5.71 7.40
CA ARG A 44 -9.07 5.15 7.72
C ARG A 44 -10.17 5.95 7.03
N ASP A 45 -10.19 7.28 7.24
CA ASP A 45 -11.17 8.18 6.63
C ASP A 45 -11.16 8.06 5.09
N THR A 46 -9.97 7.90 4.49
CA THR A 46 -9.81 7.68 3.04
C THR A 46 -10.40 6.36 2.58
N VAL A 47 -10.14 5.27 3.31
CA VAL A 47 -10.67 3.93 3.00
C VAL A 47 -12.19 3.91 3.10
N GLU A 48 -12.74 4.51 4.17
CA GLU A 48 -14.19 4.60 4.37
C GLU A 48 -14.84 5.44 3.27
N GLY A 49 -14.30 6.61 2.94
CA GLY A 49 -14.78 7.44 1.83
C GLY A 49 -14.68 6.73 0.48
N ALA A 50 -13.59 6.00 0.20
CA ALA A 50 -13.45 5.24 -1.03
C ALA A 50 -14.56 4.17 -1.16
N VAL A 51 -14.87 3.47 -0.06
CA VAL A 51 -15.96 2.50 -0.01
C VAL A 51 -17.32 3.15 -0.23
N GLU A 52 -17.58 4.30 0.40
CA GLU A 52 -18.82 5.06 0.28
C GLU A 52 -19.09 5.50 -1.16
N TYR A 53 -18.04 6.00 -1.84
CA TYR A 53 -18.13 6.45 -3.24
C TYR A 53 -18.02 5.33 -4.27
N GLY A 54 -17.95 4.06 -3.85
CA GLY A 54 -17.94 2.92 -4.77
C GLY A 54 -16.65 2.71 -5.53
N ILE A 55 -15.51 3.21 -5.01
CA ILE A 55 -14.18 2.94 -5.56
C ILE A 55 -13.92 1.43 -5.47
N GLN A 56 -13.47 0.83 -6.58
CA GLN A 56 -13.21 -0.61 -6.64
C GLN A 56 -11.77 -0.95 -6.21
N TYR A 57 -10.81 -0.06 -6.48
CA TYR A 57 -9.39 -0.25 -6.18
C TYR A 57 -8.82 1.01 -5.53
N LEU A 58 -8.24 0.87 -4.36
CA LEU A 58 -7.51 1.94 -3.68
C LEU A 58 -6.09 1.49 -3.42
N THR A 59 -5.10 2.21 -3.97
CA THR A 59 -3.69 1.95 -3.72
C THR A 59 -3.10 3.05 -2.84
N LEU A 60 -2.50 2.66 -1.71
CA LEU A 60 -1.83 3.59 -0.79
C LEU A 60 -0.33 3.35 -0.82
N PHE A 61 0.44 4.37 -1.22
CA PHE A 61 1.89 4.33 -1.20
C PHE A 61 2.39 4.62 0.22
N ALA A 62 2.54 3.55 1.03
CA ALA A 62 2.74 3.68 2.47
C ALA A 62 4.22 3.72 2.90
N PHE A 63 5.11 2.99 2.21
CA PHE A 63 6.54 2.95 2.53
C PHE A 63 7.39 2.71 1.28
N SER A 64 8.21 3.72 0.91
CA SER A 64 9.07 3.62 -0.27
C SER A 64 10.41 2.94 0.02
N THR A 65 11.10 2.48 -1.04
CA THR A 65 12.47 1.96 -0.93
C THR A 65 13.44 3.01 -0.37
N GLU A 66 13.22 4.29 -0.64
CA GLU A 66 14.02 5.40 -0.15
C GLU A 66 13.86 5.61 1.35
N ASN A 67 12.73 5.21 1.94
CA ASN A 67 12.48 5.36 3.37
C ASN A 67 13.42 4.51 4.25
N TRP A 68 14.05 3.47 3.69
CA TRP A 68 15.08 2.70 4.40
C TRP A 68 16.34 3.50 4.74
N LYS A 69 16.54 4.67 4.12
CA LYS A 69 17.64 5.59 4.44
C LYS A 69 17.38 6.45 5.69
N ARG A 70 16.19 6.37 6.27
CA ARG A 70 15.84 7.10 7.50
C ARG A 70 16.58 6.52 8.71
N PRO A 71 16.70 7.30 9.82
CA PRO A 71 17.26 6.78 11.06
C PRO A 71 16.55 5.50 11.51
N LYS A 72 17.31 4.53 12.00
CA LYS A 72 16.79 3.22 12.40
C LYS A 72 15.62 3.32 13.38
N MET A 73 15.70 4.21 14.37
CA MET A 73 14.63 4.43 15.34
C MET A 73 13.31 4.87 14.67
N GLU A 74 13.38 5.71 13.63
CA GLU A 74 12.19 6.11 12.87
C GLU A 74 11.61 4.93 12.09
N ILE A 75 12.46 4.12 11.45
CA ILE A 75 12.05 2.91 10.71
C ILE A 75 11.37 1.92 11.67
N ASP A 76 11.99 1.61 12.81
CA ASP A 76 11.47 0.65 13.78
C ASP A 76 10.10 1.12 14.33
N ALA A 77 9.94 2.42 14.57
CA ALA A 77 8.67 3.00 14.99
C ALA A 77 7.60 2.93 13.90
N LEU A 78 7.95 3.19 12.63
CA LEU A 78 7.04 3.05 11.49
C LEU A 78 6.61 1.60 11.27
N MET A 79 7.52 0.64 11.41
CA MET A 79 7.20 -0.78 11.29
C MET A 79 6.29 -1.25 12.43
N SER A 80 6.50 -0.77 13.64
CA SER A 80 5.63 -1.03 14.78
C SER A 80 4.23 -0.44 14.58
N LEU A 81 4.15 0.79 14.06
CA LEU A 81 2.88 1.43 13.72
C LEU A 81 2.14 0.66 12.60
N LEU A 82 2.85 0.20 11.58
CA LEU A 82 2.27 -0.63 10.53
C LEU A 82 1.65 -1.91 11.09
N VAL A 83 2.37 -2.62 11.97
CA VAL A 83 1.87 -3.85 12.60
C VAL A 83 0.62 -3.60 13.43
N SER A 84 0.60 -2.55 14.27
CA SER A 84 -0.58 -2.22 15.07
C SER A 84 -1.76 -1.81 14.19
N SER A 85 -1.53 -0.95 13.19
CA SER A 85 -2.60 -0.52 12.27
C SER A 85 -3.23 -1.68 11.50
N ILE A 86 -2.43 -2.64 10.99
CA ILE A 86 -2.96 -3.83 10.32
C ILE A 86 -3.81 -4.65 11.28
N HIS A 87 -3.33 -4.85 12.53
CA HIS A 87 -4.07 -5.60 13.53
C HIS A 87 -5.43 -4.95 13.84
N ASP A 88 -5.42 -3.64 14.10
CA ASP A 88 -6.62 -2.89 14.49
C ASP A 88 -7.63 -2.78 13.35
N GLU A 89 -7.16 -2.62 12.11
CA GLU A 89 -8.01 -2.43 10.93
C GLU A 89 -8.50 -3.75 10.31
N THR A 90 -7.92 -4.91 10.62
CA THR A 90 -8.31 -6.19 10.02
C THR A 90 -9.81 -6.47 10.18
N LYS A 91 -10.38 -6.23 11.37
CA LYS A 91 -11.82 -6.41 11.61
C LYS A 91 -12.68 -5.46 10.78
N THR A 92 -12.23 -4.22 10.62
CA THR A 92 -12.89 -3.19 9.81
C THR A 92 -12.88 -3.57 8.33
N LEU A 93 -11.75 -4.09 7.83
CA LEU A 93 -11.64 -4.57 6.44
C LEU A 93 -12.61 -5.73 6.18
N ILE A 94 -12.68 -6.71 7.09
CA ILE A 94 -13.61 -7.83 6.97
C ILE A 94 -15.05 -7.32 6.98
N LYS A 95 -15.43 -6.50 7.97
CA LYS A 95 -16.79 -5.94 8.11
C LYS A 95 -17.26 -5.18 6.87
N ASN A 96 -16.35 -4.42 6.24
CA ASN A 96 -16.63 -3.61 5.06
C ASN A 96 -16.43 -4.37 3.74
N ASN A 97 -16.15 -5.68 3.78
CA ASN A 97 -15.91 -6.51 2.61
C ASN A 97 -14.77 -6.00 1.72
N ILE A 98 -13.67 -5.54 2.36
CA ILE A 98 -12.47 -5.00 1.69
C ILE A 98 -11.39 -6.07 1.65
N ARG A 99 -10.87 -6.37 0.45
CA ARG A 99 -9.72 -7.26 0.25
C ARG A 99 -8.42 -6.49 0.41
N LEU A 100 -7.51 -6.99 1.25
CA LEU A 100 -6.16 -6.44 1.35
C LEU A 100 -5.23 -7.12 0.34
N LYS A 101 -4.44 -6.32 -0.36
CA LYS A 101 -3.27 -6.73 -1.15
C LYS A 101 -2.05 -5.94 -0.74
N VAL A 102 -0.88 -6.49 -1.01
CA VAL A 102 0.40 -5.83 -0.76
C VAL A 102 1.30 -5.98 -1.98
N ILE A 103 1.98 -4.90 -2.37
CA ILE A 103 2.98 -4.87 -3.43
C ILE A 103 4.29 -4.31 -2.90
N GLY A 104 5.41 -4.68 -3.56
CA GLY A 104 6.75 -4.23 -3.21
C GLY A 104 7.64 -5.34 -2.63
N ASN A 105 8.77 -4.96 -2.06
CA ASN A 105 9.75 -5.88 -1.48
C ASN A 105 9.40 -6.29 -0.05
N ILE A 106 8.37 -7.13 0.09
CA ILE A 106 7.83 -7.53 1.39
C ILE A 106 8.86 -8.32 2.21
N LEU A 107 9.77 -9.04 1.55
CA LEU A 107 10.83 -9.81 2.23
C LEU A 107 11.82 -8.93 2.98
N GLN A 108 11.92 -7.64 2.64
CA GLN A 108 12.76 -6.67 3.35
C GLN A 108 12.13 -6.18 4.66
N LEU A 109 10.81 -6.33 4.82
CA LEU A 109 10.11 -5.94 6.06
C LEU A 109 10.48 -6.88 7.22
N PRO A 110 10.42 -6.43 8.47
CA PRO A 110 10.56 -7.30 9.64
C PRO A 110 9.60 -8.49 9.59
N LYS A 111 10.02 -9.66 10.02
CA LYS A 111 9.21 -10.89 9.99
C LYS A 111 7.85 -10.74 10.66
N LYS A 112 7.76 -9.94 11.74
CA LYS A 112 6.49 -9.64 12.40
C LYS A 112 5.51 -8.89 11.49
N CYS A 113 6.01 -7.95 10.67
CA CYS A 113 5.19 -7.25 9.68
C CYS A 113 4.71 -8.21 8.59
N GLN A 114 5.63 -9.03 8.03
CA GLN A 114 5.31 -10.02 7.01
C GLN A 114 4.17 -10.93 7.50
N LYS A 115 4.32 -11.53 8.69
CA LYS A 115 3.32 -12.42 9.27
C LYS A 115 1.95 -11.74 9.42
N LYS A 116 1.90 -10.49 9.91
CA LYS A 116 0.63 -9.76 10.07
C LYS A 116 -0.03 -9.41 8.75
N LEU A 117 0.75 -9.05 7.74
CA LEU A 117 0.25 -8.81 6.39
C LEU A 117 -0.35 -10.10 5.79
N ASP A 118 0.37 -11.23 5.89
CA ASP A 118 -0.09 -12.52 5.38
C ASP A 118 -1.39 -12.98 6.08
N GLU A 119 -1.47 -12.85 7.41
CA GLU A 119 -2.68 -13.15 8.19
C GLU A 119 -3.86 -12.30 7.71
N CYS A 120 -3.68 -10.98 7.55
CA CYS A 120 -4.74 -10.08 7.13
C CYS A 120 -5.15 -10.33 5.67
N MET A 121 -4.21 -10.54 4.77
CA MET A 121 -4.50 -10.90 3.38
C MET A 121 -5.29 -12.20 3.27
N LEU A 122 -4.92 -13.22 4.07
CA LEU A 122 -5.64 -14.49 4.11
C LEU A 122 -7.09 -14.33 4.61
N LEU A 123 -7.30 -13.56 5.68
CA LEU A 123 -8.61 -13.31 6.26
C LEU A 123 -9.53 -12.49 5.35
N THR A 124 -8.97 -11.69 4.47
CA THR A 124 -9.73 -10.80 3.58
C THR A 124 -9.75 -11.26 2.12
N LYS A 125 -9.18 -12.43 1.80
CA LYS A 125 -8.98 -12.91 0.41
C LYS A 125 -10.26 -13.01 -0.41
N ASP A 126 -11.38 -13.33 0.24
CA ASP A 126 -12.68 -13.57 -0.41
C ASP A 126 -13.56 -12.30 -0.42
N ASN A 127 -13.08 -11.20 0.14
CA ASN A 127 -13.78 -9.92 0.13
C ASN A 127 -13.83 -9.33 -1.29
N THR A 128 -14.94 -8.71 -1.65
CA THR A 128 -15.24 -8.37 -3.05
C THR A 128 -15.64 -6.90 -3.28
N ARG A 129 -15.95 -6.13 -2.22
CA ARG A 129 -16.47 -4.76 -2.38
C ARG A 129 -15.41 -3.79 -2.90
N MET A 130 -14.21 -3.85 -2.34
CA MET A 130 -13.06 -3.00 -2.74
C MET A 130 -11.76 -3.76 -2.51
N THR A 131 -10.76 -3.54 -3.35
CA THR A 131 -9.39 -3.98 -3.10
C THR A 131 -8.56 -2.82 -2.60
N LEU A 132 -8.04 -2.93 -1.38
CA LEU A 132 -7.04 -2.02 -0.81
C LEU A 132 -5.64 -2.60 -1.06
N THR A 133 -4.82 -1.89 -1.81
CA THR A 133 -3.43 -2.28 -2.07
C THR A 133 -2.47 -1.38 -1.29
N LEU A 134 -1.62 -1.96 -0.45
CA LEU A 134 -0.54 -1.25 0.24
C LEU A 134 0.77 -1.44 -0.51
N ALA A 135 1.38 -0.35 -0.97
CA ALA A 135 2.73 -0.36 -1.53
C ALA A 135 3.75 -0.18 -0.38
N LEU A 136 4.49 -1.25 -0.07
CA LEU A 136 5.42 -1.35 1.05
C LEU A 136 6.82 -1.74 0.56
N SER A 137 7.84 -0.98 0.95
CA SER A 137 9.19 -1.13 0.42
C SER A 137 9.19 -1.16 -1.12
N TYR A 138 8.43 -0.23 -1.70
CA TYR A 138 8.13 -0.17 -3.12
C TYR A 138 8.77 1.07 -3.76
N SER A 139 9.21 0.94 -4.98
CA SER A 139 9.41 2.04 -5.95
C SER A 139 9.32 1.50 -7.36
N GLY A 140 8.92 2.32 -8.32
CA GLY A 140 8.87 1.91 -9.73
C GLY A 140 10.23 1.43 -10.25
N LYS A 141 11.34 2.09 -9.87
CA LYS A 141 12.69 1.63 -10.22
C LYS A 141 13.00 0.23 -9.65
N TRP A 142 12.66 -0.01 -8.39
CA TRP A 142 12.83 -1.31 -7.78
C TRP A 142 12.00 -2.37 -8.51
N GLU A 143 10.75 -2.07 -8.83
CA GLU A 143 9.85 -3.01 -9.50
C GLU A 143 10.37 -3.43 -10.87
N LEU A 144 10.79 -2.47 -11.70
CA LEU A 144 11.37 -2.74 -13.02
C LEU A 144 12.61 -3.60 -12.92
N LEU A 145 13.55 -3.24 -12.02
CA LEU A 145 14.76 -4.03 -11.80
C LEU A 145 14.46 -5.43 -11.26
N ASN A 146 13.49 -5.57 -10.38
CA ASN A 146 13.06 -6.86 -9.86
C ASN A 146 12.45 -7.74 -10.96
N ALA A 147 11.59 -7.18 -11.81
CA ALA A 147 11.02 -7.87 -12.96
C ALA A 147 12.12 -8.37 -13.91
N ILE A 148 13.07 -7.52 -14.28
CA ILE A 148 14.21 -7.89 -15.12
C ILE A 148 15.02 -9.03 -14.51
N LYS A 149 15.37 -8.94 -13.21
CA LYS A 149 16.11 -10.00 -12.51
C LYS A 149 15.37 -11.34 -12.53
N ASN A 150 14.06 -11.33 -12.35
CA ASN A 150 13.25 -12.55 -12.39
C ASN A 150 13.14 -13.13 -13.82
N ILE A 151 13.01 -12.29 -14.85
CA ILE A 151 13.05 -12.70 -16.26
C ILE A 151 14.36 -13.42 -16.59
N ILE A 152 15.50 -12.85 -16.17
CA ILE A 152 16.83 -13.44 -16.35
C ILE A 152 16.95 -14.77 -15.59
N LYS A 153 16.48 -14.81 -14.33
CA LYS A 153 16.49 -16.02 -13.50
C LYS A 153 15.69 -17.16 -14.12
N ASP A 154 14.56 -16.84 -14.77
CA ASP A 154 13.71 -17.80 -15.47
C ASP A 154 14.24 -18.13 -16.88
N LYS A 155 15.44 -17.64 -17.24
CA LYS A 155 16.13 -17.89 -18.51
C LYS A 155 15.29 -17.56 -19.74
N ARG A 156 14.46 -16.53 -19.66
CA ARG A 156 13.68 -16.05 -20.82
C ARG A 156 14.59 -15.43 -21.87
N THR A 157 14.34 -15.78 -23.12
CA THR A 157 15.05 -15.23 -24.28
C THR A 157 14.46 -13.88 -24.69
N GLU A 158 15.23 -13.06 -25.41
CA GLU A 158 14.76 -11.79 -25.94
C GLU A 158 13.46 -11.93 -26.76
N LYS A 159 13.35 -13.00 -27.56
CA LYS A 159 12.16 -13.26 -28.39
C LYS A 159 10.89 -13.57 -27.60
N GLU A 160 11.03 -14.05 -26.37
CA GLU A 160 9.88 -14.33 -25.47
C GLU A 160 9.41 -13.10 -24.71
N ILE A 161 10.24 -12.02 -24.65
CA ILE A 161 9.89 -10.83 -23.86
C ILE A 161 8.89 -9.99 -24.66
N SER A 162 7.67 -9.93 -24.16
CA SER A 162 6.58 -9.06 -24.63
C SER A 162 6.05 -8.20 -23.46
N GLU A 163 5.19 -7.25 -23.76
CA GLU A 163 4.51 -6.46 -22.72
C GLU A 163 3.71 -7.34 -21.76
N GLU A 164 2.99 -8.33 -22.29
CA GLU A 164 2.18 -9.26 -21.53
C GLU A 164 3.04 -10.13 -20.62
N LEU A 165 4.16 -10.65 -21.12
CA LEU A 165 5.10 -11.42 -20.31
C LEU A 165 5.70 -10.52 -19.23
N PHE A 166 6.16 -9.32 -19.58
CA PHE A 166 6.75 -8.37 -18.64
C PHE A 166 5.78 -8.03 -17.50
N GLN A 167 4.50 -7.75 -17.82
CA GLN A 167 3.46 -7.49 -16.82
C GLN A 167 3.32 -8.63 -15.80
N GLN A 168 3.55 -9.88 -16.20
CA GLN A 168 3.47 -11.03 -15.27
C GLN A 168 4.56 -11.01 -14.20
N TYR A 169 5.68 -10.33 -14.45
CA TYR A 169 6.78 -10.18 -13.52
C TYR A 169 6.66 -8.97 -12.60
N LEU A 170 5.71 -8.06 -12.84
CA LEU A 170 5.45 -6.91 -11.99
C LEU A 170 4.66 -7.33 -10.74
N THR A 171 4.96 -6.71 -9.60
CA THR A 171 4.16 -6.89 -8.36
C THR A 171 2.81 -6.19 -8.47
N THR A 172 2.71 -5.18 -9.33
CA THR A 172 1.49 -4.43 -9.65
C THR A 172 0.54 -5.16 -10.62
N LYS A 173 0.93 -6.33 -11.12
CA LYS A 173 0.01 -7.14 -11.93
C LYS A 173 -1.28 -7.41 -11.14
N ARG A 174 -2.44 -7.09 -11.73
CA ARG A 174 -3.77 -7.26 -11.12
C ARG A 174 -4.00 -6.45 -9.83
N SER A 175 -3.32 -5.31 -9.69
CA SER A 175 -3.64 -4.32 -8.64
C SER A 175 -4.66 -3.31 -9.14
#